data_03966e8bd6b7c9af996fa9b4772b468e
#
_entry.id   03966e8bd6b7c9af996fa9b4772b468e
#
_cell.length_a   1.000
_cell.length_b   1.000
_cell.length_c   1.000
_cell.angle_alpha   90.00
_cell.angle_beta   90.00
_cell.angle_gamma   90.00
#
_symmetry.space_group_name_H-M   'P 1'
#
loop_
_entity.id
_entity.type
_entity.pdbx_description
1 polymer ?
#
loop_
_entity_poly.entity_id
_entity_poly.type
_entity_poly.pdbx_seq_one_letter_code
_entity_poly.pdbx_strand_id
1 'polypeptide(L)'
;MAQKQVIVVGGGIIGASIAFHLVEAGAQVTLIEAGELGGIVSPCSFGWTNASHKNTRPYFNLRFQSMHLWDDLAARLPDIPYRKTEVLYLDGKTFDLDTFYANHTGWDYPLQWLDETQIRKLEPGLTVVPERGILSTAEGAVEASPAAVFFAKQAEAKGARVVTNTEVTRLVMQGDTVKGVIAGDETLAADEVVIASGNGTKDLAAMAGVDVPMYSKPGLLISTTPVSHRVQRLILAEEVHFRQRADGTLSAGEDFGGGEINDNPEAGSQMLLERICNQLVDPTGIELAGYTVGHRPIPGDDHPIVGRPVNRSGLYIAVMHSGATLAPVVGNAAARELLNDERDPLLATFGMERFSDAQVAVSAAE
;
A
#
# COMPACT_ATOMS: atom_id res chain seq x y z
N MET A 1 -4.33 7.04 33.89
CA MET A 1 -5.17 7.77 32.89
C MET A 1 -6.03 6.72 32.19
N ALA A 2 -7.27 7.04 31.80
CA ALA A 2 -8.10 6.12 31.02
C ALA A 2 -7.42 5.86 29.65
N GLN A 3 -7.48 4.65 29.15
CA GLN A 3 -6.98 4.33 27.80
C GLN A 3 -7.78 5.10 26.75
N LYS A 4 -7.12 5.69 25.77
CA LYS A 4 -7.76 6.38 24.64
C LYS A 4 -8.55 5.38 23.81
N GLN A 5 -9.82 5.66 23.54
CA GLN A 5 -10.70 4.81 22.73
C GLN A 5 -10.61 5.25 21.26
N VAL A 6 -10.19 4.36 20.37
CA VAL A 6 -10.01 4.65 18.94
C VAL A 6 -10.82 3.67 18.11
N ILE A 7 -11.65 4.20 17.23
CA ILE A 7 -12.33 3.41 16.20
C ILE A 7 -11.55 3.57 14.89
N VAL A 8 -11.19 2.45 14.26
CA VAL A 8 -10.57 2.42 12.93
C VAL A 8 -11.58 1.87 11.94
N VAL A 9 -11.91 2.63 10.92
CA VAL A 9 -12.87 2.27 9.86
C VAL A 9 -12.11 1.85 8.60
N GLY A 10 -12.26 0.56 8.23
CA GLY A 10 -11.60 -0.08 7.11
C GLY A 10 -10.57 -1.13 7.52
N GLY A 11 -10.82 -2.40 7.18
CA GLY A 11 -9.98 -3.57 7.46
C GLY A 11 -8.97 -3.91 6.36
N GLY A 12 -8.68 -2.96 5.45
CA GLY A 12 -7.58 -3.06 4.49
C GLY A 12 -6.22 -2.92 5.16
N ILE A 13 -5.12 -3.04 4.38
CA ILE A 13 -3.76 -3.09 4.93
C ILE A 13 -3.40 -1.87 5.78
N ILE A 14 -3.90 -0.68 5.46
CA ILE A 14 -3.62 0.56 6.21
C ILE A 14 -4.37 0.56 7.54
N GLY A 15 -5.69 0.35 7.52
CA GLY A 15 -6.47 0.36 8.75
C GLY A 15 -6.10 -0.77 9.72
N ALA A 16 -5.85 -1.96 9.21
CA ALA A 16 -5.39 -3.08 10.02
C ALA A 16 -4.00 -2.81 10.65
N SER A 17 -3.07 -2.20 9.90
CA SER A 17 -1.78 -1.77 10.44
C SER A 17 -1.92 -0.69 11.51
N ILE A 18 -2.78 0.32 11.30
CA ILE A 18 -3.04 1.36 12.30
C ILE A 18 -3.64 0.72 13.58
N ALA A 19 -4.62 -0.16 13.44
CA ALA A 19 -5.24 -0.85 14.57
C ALA A 19 -4.20 -1.66 15.38
N PHE A 20 -3.33 -2.39 14.69
CA PHE A 20 -2.25 -3.16 15.31
C PHE A 20 -1.30 -2.26 16.13
N HIS A 21 -0.79 -1.19 15.52
CA HIS A 21 0.15 -0.30 16.21
C HIS A 21 -0.49 0.49 17.36
N LEU A 22 -1.76 0.87 17.22
CA LEU A 22 -2.53 1.52 18.31
C LEU A 22 -2.67 0.60 19.54
N VAL A 23 -3.02 -0.67 19.32
CA VAL A 23 -3.13 -1.63 20.44
C VAL A 23 -1.76 -1.89 21.07
N GLU A 24 -0.70 -2.05 20.26
CA GLU A 24 0.68 -2.18 20.78
C GLU A 24 1.09 -0.96 21.63
N ALA A 25 0.61 0.23 21.27
CA ALA A 25 0.86 1.46 22.02
C ALA A 25 -0.09 1.67 23.21
N GLY A 26 -1.02 0.74 23.47
CA GLY A 26 -1.88 0.73 24.65
C GLY A 26 -3.24 1.42 24.49
N ALA A 27 -3.68 1.69 23.26
CA ALA A 27 -5.04 2.19 23.00
C ALA A 27 -6.09 1.07 23.13
N GLN A 28 -7.32 1.46 23.44
CA GLN A 28 -8.50 0.59 23.28
C GLN A 28 -9.02 0.77 21.86
N VAL A 29 -8.92 -0.27 21.04
CA VAL A 29 -9.20 -0.18 19.60
C VAL A 29 -10.43 -1.02 19.21
N THR A 30 -11.28 -0.43 18.36
CA THR A 30 -12.31 -1.17 17.60
C THR A 30 -12.00 -0.98 16.11
N LEU A 31 -11.66 -2.08 15.41
CA LEU A 31 -11.51 -2.12 13.96
C LEU A 31 -12.83 -2.58 13.34
N ILE A 32 -13.37 -1.78 12.41
CA ILE A 32 -14.66 -2.07 11.75
C ILE A 32 -14.42 -2.18 10.25
N GLU A 33 -14.86 -3.30 9.65
CA GLU A 33 -14.78 -3.56 8.21
C GLU A 33 -16.17 -3.92 7.67
N ALA A 34 -16.55 -3.28 6.56
CA ALA A 34 -17.86 -3.47 5.94
C ALA A 34 -18.03 -4.88 5.35
N GLY A 35 -16.96 -5.49 4.89
CA GLY A 35 -16.92 -6.85 4.37
C GLY A 35 -15.99 -7.76 5.17
N GLU A 36 -15.24 -8.59 4.45
CA GLU A 36 -14.21 -9.43 5.04
C GLU A 36 -12.89 -8.65 5.24
N LEU A 37 -12.11 -9.08 6.22
CA LEU A 37 -10.75 -8.52 6.43
C LEU A 37 -9.88 -8.72 5.18
N GLY A 38 -9.00 -7.76 4.95
CA GLY A 38 -8.12 -7.76 3.78
C GLY A 38 -8.52 -6.71 2.76
N GLY A 39 -9.72 -6.11 2.91
CA GLY A 39 -10.20 -5.00 2.08
C GLY A 39 -10.52 -5.39 0.64
N ILE A 40 -10.87 -4.37 -0.16
CA ILE A 40 -11.24 -4.53 -1.57
C ILE A 40 -10.03 -4.35 -2.50
N VAL A 41 -9.17 -3.36 -2.20
CA VAL A 41 -8.01 -3.02 -3.05
C VAL A 41 -6.78 -3.84 -2.70
N SER A 42 -6.62 -4.24 -1.44
CA SER A 42 -5.45 -5.00 -1.00
C SER A 42 -5.29 -6.36 -1.72
N PRO A 43 -6.34 -7.13 -2.01
CA PRO A 43 -6.23 -8.35 -2.81
C PRO A 43 -5.76 -8.10 -4.26
N CYS A 44 -6.02 -6.90 -4.80
CA CYS A 44 -5.64 -6.48 -6.13
C CYS A 44 -4.27 -5.79 -6.17
N SER A 45 -3.45 -5.96 -5.11
CA SER A 45 -2.13 -5.34 -5.03
C SER A 45 -1.04 -6.26 -5.54
N PHE A 46 -0.14 -5.73 -6.38
CA PHE A 46 1.09 -6.43 -6.75
C PHE A 46 2.00 -6.67 -5.53
N GLY A 47 1.86 -5.84 -4.50
CA GLY A 47 2.51 -5.99 -3.22
C GLY A 47 3.99 -5.60 -3.19
N TRP A 48 4.50 -4.93 -4.19
CA TRP A 48 5.88 -4.44 -4.22
C TRP A 48 6.11 -3.37 -3.16
N THR A 49 7.09 -3.59 -2.29
CA THR A 49 7.53 -2.62 -1.27
C THR A 49 8.81 -1.95 -1.74
N ASN A 50 8.75 -0.65 -1.97
CA ASN A 50 9.85 0.10 -2.59
C ASN A 50 9.83 1.58 -2.19
N ALA A 51 10.98 2.25 -2.36
CA ALA A 51 11.10 3.70 -2.31
C ALA A 51 11.67 4.29 -3.63
N SER A 52 11.72 3.47 -4.66
CA SER A 52 12.14 3.82 -6.02
C SER A 52 11.10 4.67 -6.76
N HIS A 53 11.42 5.06 -7.99
CA HIS A 53 10.56 5.84 -8.88
C HIS A 53 10.63 7.37 -8.63
N LYS A 54 9.80 8.14 -9.32
CA LYS A 54 9.76 9.62 -9.29
C LYS A 54 9.19 10.14 -7.96
N ASN A 55 9.95 10.03 -6.88
CA ASN A 55 9.55 10.51 -5.56
C ASN A 55 10.12 11.90 -5.26
N THR A 56 9.38 12.71 -4.52
CA THR A 56 9.97 13.83 -3.78
C THR A 56 10.82 13.29 -2.62
N ARG A 57 11.80 14.04 -2.14
CA ARG A 57 12.65 13.59 -1.03
C ARG A 57 11.85 13.23 0.22
N PRO A 58 10.85 14.00 0.67
CA PRO A 58 10.00 13.60 1.79
C PRO A 58 9.27 12.28 1.57
N TYR A 59 8.75 12.05 0.36
CA TYR A 59 8.04 10.80 0.05
C TYR A 59 8.99 9.60 -0.05
N PHE A 60 10.18 9.79 -0.61
CA PHE A 60 11.24 8.79 -0.56
C PHE A 60 11.57 8.41 0.89
N ASN A 61 11.80 9.38 1.77
CA ASN A 61 12.13 9.14 3.17
C ASN A 61 11.04 8.34 3.89
N LEU A 62 9.76 8.70 3.66
CA LEU A 62 8.62 7.99 4.25
C LEU A 62 8.57 6.52 3.79
N ARG A 63 8.73 6.29 2.48
CA ARG A 63 8.70 4.93 1.90
C ARG A 63 9.90 4.12 2.35
N PHE A 64 11.10 4.69 2.35
CA PHE A 64 12.32 4.00 2.74
C PHE A 64 12.31 3.63 4.23
N GLN A 65 11.84 4.53 5.09
CA GLN A 65 11.62 4.20 6.50
C GLN A 65 10.59 3.06 6.66
N SER A 66 9.55 3.04 5.84
CA SER A 66 8.56 1.96 5.90
C SER A 66 9.14 0.60 5.52
N MET A 67 10.09 0.56 4.58
CA MET A 67 10.76 -0.68 4.20
C MET A 67 11.60 -1.24 5.36
N HIS A 68 12.31 -0.38 6.09
CA HIS A 68 13.00 -0.79 7.31
C HIS A 68 12.04 -1.34 8.38
N LEU A 69 10.88 -0.68 8.55
CA LEU A 69 9.86 -1.18 9.48
C LEU A 69 9.24 -2.52 9.04
N TRP A 70 9.16 -2.79 7.73
CA TRP A 70 8.78 -4.13 7.25
C TRP A 70 9.82 -5.18 7.64
N ASP A 71 11.11 -4.90 7.49
CA ASP A 71 12.20 -5.78 7.91
C ASP A 71 12.15 -6.04 9.44
N ASP A 72 11.95 -4.98 10.24
CA ASP A 72 11.82 -5.08 11.70
C ASP A 72 10.59 -5.90 12.12
N LEU A 73 9.46 -5.69 11.44
CA LEU A 73 8.24 -6.47 11.68
C LEU A 73 8.44 -7.94 11.33
N ALA A 74 9.10 -8.25 10.22
CA ALA A 74 9.37 -9.62 9.82
C ALA A 74 10.32 -10.33 10.81
N ALA A 75 11.29 -9.62 11.37
CA ALA A 75 12.17 -10.15 12.41
C ALA A 75 11.42 -10.44 13.72
N ARG A 76 10.43 -9.61 14.08
CA ARG A 76 9.61 -9.75 15.29
C ARG A 76 8.45 -10.74 15.14
N LEU A 77 7.88 -10.82 13.93
CA LEU A 77 6.65 -11.53 13.59
C LEU A 77 6.92 -12.39 12.34
N PRO A 78 7.58 -13.55 12.48
CA PRO A 78 8.08 -14.34 11.34
C PRO A 78 6.98 -14.85 10.39
N ASP A 79 5.72 -14.91 10.85
CA ASP A 79 4.58 -15.34 10.03
C ASP A 79 3.94 -14.20 9.24
N ILE A 80 4.46 -12.96 9.32
CA ILE A 80 3.96 -11.84 8.54
C ILE A 80 4.18 -12.10 7.05
N PRO A 81 3.16 -11.91 6.19
CA PRO A 81 3.28 -12.25 4.76
C PRO A 81 4.10 -11.22 3.97
N TYR A 82 5.31 -10.95 4.43
CA TYR A 82 6.30 -10.08 3.80
C TYR A 82 7.60 -10.83 3.56
N ARG A 83 8.25 -10.57 2.45
CA ARG A 83 9.58 -11.09 2.12
C ARG A 83 10.44 -10.01 1.49
N LYS A 84 11.67 -9.89 1.94
CA LYS A 84 12.71 -9.09 1.29
C LYS A 84 13.23 -9.88 0.10
N THR A 85 12.58 -9.76 -1.04
CA THR A 85 12.86 -10.56 -2.24
C THR A 85 13.94 -9.96 -3.12
N GLU A 86 14.38 -8.72 -2.85
CA GLU A 86 15.15 -7.93 -3.78
C GLU A 86 14.40 -7.66 -5.10
N VAL A 87 14.85 -6.75 -5.92
CA VAL A 87 14.24 -6.41 -7.22
C VAL A 87 15.31 -6.23 -8.28
N LEU A 88 15.06 -6.80 -9.45
CA LEU A 88 15.86 -6.59 -10.65
C LEU A 88 15.15 -5.62 -11.61
N TYR A 89 15.77 -4.49 -11.87
CA TYR A 89 15.37 -3.52 -12.88
C TYR A 89 16.08 -3.85 -14.18
N LEU A 90 15.34 -4.41 -15.11
CA LEU A 90 15.83 -4.87 -16.42
C LEU A 90 15.27 -4.04 -17.59
N ASP A 91 14.29 -3.18 -17.31
CA ASP A 91 13.66 -2.32 -18.30
C ASP A 91 14.46 -1.02 -18.48
N GLY A 92 15.24 -0.96 -19.55
CA GLY A 92 15.99 0.23 -19.95
C GLY A 92 15.24 1.16 -20.93
N LYS A 93 14.03 0.80 -21.36
CA LYS A 93 13.23 1.62 -22.28
C LYS A 93 12.24 2.51 -21.52
N THR A 94 11.52 1.95 -20.56
CA THR A 94 10.54 2.70 -19.76
C THR A 94 11.21 3.46 -18.61
N PHE A 95 12.31 2.89 -18.08
CA PHE A 95 13.14 3.50 -17.05
C PHE A 95 14.47 3.99 -17.60
N ASP A 96 14.78 5.27 -17.41
CA ASP A 96 16.16 5.74 -17.52
C ASP A 96 16.96 5.24 -16.31
N LEU A 97 17.55 4.04 -16.46
CA LEU A 97 18.30 3.38 -15.41
C LEU A 97 19.49 4.20 -14.90
N ASP A 98 20.13 4.99 -15.76
CA ASP A 98 21.28 5.83 -15.37
C ASP A 98 20.82 6.98 -14.45
N THR A 99 19.76 7.68 -14.84
CA THR A 99 19.17 8.74 -14.02
C THR A 99 18.58 8.16 -12.73
N PHE A 100 17.90 7.00 -12.81
CA PHE A 100 17.38 6.31 -11.63
C PHE A 100 18.50 5.96 -10.64
N TYR A 101 19.57 5.33 -11.12
CA TYR A 101 20.73 4.96 -10.31
C TYR A 101 21.37 6.17 -9.64
N ALA A 102 21.70 7.21 -10.44
CA ALA A 102 22.36 8.40 -9.94
C ALA A 102 21.54 9.14 -8.86
N ASN A 103 20.23 9.31 -9.09
CA ASN A 103 19.37 10.02 -8.16
C ASN A 103 19.20 9.24 -6.83
N HIS A 104 18.98 7.94 -6.89
CA HIS A 104 18.65 7.15 -5.70
C HIS A 104 19.91 6.78 -4.89
N THR A 105 21.05 6.53 -5.53
CA THR A 105 22.32 6.36 -4.79
C THR A 105 22.75 7.64 -4.09
N GLY A 106 22.46 8.81 -4.66
CA GLY A 106 22.60 10.09 -3.98
C GLY A 106 21.71 10.27 -2.74
N TRP A 107 20.77 9.37 -2.54
CA TRP A 107 19.87 9.29 -1.37
C TRP A 107 20.18 8.10 -0.45
N ASP A 108 21.32 7.46 -0.63
CA ASP A 108 21.73 6.24 0.10
C ASP A 108 20.82 5.03 -0.15
N TYR A 109 20.11 5.00 -1.30
CA TYR A 109 19.31 3.84 -1.66
C TYR A 109 20.22 2.73 -2.18
N PRO A 110 20.14 1.50 -1.65
CA PRO A 110 21.12 0.45 -1.95
C PRO A 110 20.85 -0.18 -3.32
N LEU A 111 21.42 0.40 -4.34
CA LEU A 111 21.38 -0.04 -5.74
C LEU A 111 22.74 -0.52 -6.19
N GLN A 112 22.76 -1.56 -7.00
CA GLN A 112 23.96 -2.13 -7.60
C GLN A 112 23.76 -2.35 -9.10
N TRP A 113 24.68 -1.85 -9.92
CA TRP A 113 24.76 -2.23 -11.32
C TRP A 113 25.21 -3.68 -11.47
N LEU A 114 24.55 -4.41 -12.37
CA LEU A 114 24.87 -5.77 -12.76
C LEU A 114 25.10 -5.83 -14.27
N ASP A 115 26.07 -6.65 -14.69
CA ASP A 115 26.20 -7.07 -16.07
C ASP A 115 25.32 -8.31 -16.39
N GLU A 116 25.23 -8.67 -17.67
CA GLU A 116 24.46 -9.82 -18.15
C GLU A 116 24.84 -11.11 -17.40
N THR A 117 26.13 -11.36 -17.19
CA THR A 117 26.63 -12.58 -16.51
C THR A 117 26.14 -12.66 -15.08
N GLN A 118 26.18 -11.52 -14.36
CA GLN A 118 25.71 -11.42 -13.00
C GLN A 118 24.19 -11.63 -12.91
N ILE A 119 23.42 -11.02 -13.82
CA ILE A 119 21.96 -11.18 -13.89
C ILE A 119 21.59 -12.65 -14.13
N ARG A 120 22.22 -13.32 -15.13
CA ARG A 120 22.00 -14.74 -15.43
C ARG A 120 22.34 -15.65 -14.25
N LYS A 121 23.35 -15.29 -13.46
CA LYS A 121 23.72 -16.04 -12.26
C LYS A 121 22.67 -15.87 -11.15
N LEU A 122 22.12 -14.68 -11.00
CA LEU A 122 21.09 -14.38 -9.99
C LEU A 122 19.73 -14.96 -10.34
N GLU A 123 19.35 -14.91 -11.62
CA GLU A 123 18.07 -15.39 -12.17
C GLU A 123 18.28 -16.28 -13.39
N PRO A 124 18.73 -17.53 -13.20
CA PRO A 124 18.99 -18.46 -14.31
C PRO A 124 17.71 -18.88 -15.03
N GLY A 125 16.54 -18.59 -14.45
CA GLY A 125 15.23 -18.85 -15.05
C GLY A 125 14.80 -17.82 -16.10
N LEU A 126 15.55 -16.72 -16.31
CA LEU A 126 15.22 -15.69 -17.31
C LEU A 126 15.83 -16.02 -18.68
N THR A 127 15.00 -15.96 -19.72
CA THR A 127 15.42 -16.05 -21.12
C THR A 127 15.98 -14.72 -21.63
N VAL A 128 15.25 -13.65 -21.40
CA VAL A 128 15.60 -12.31 -21.87
C VAL A 128 16.37 -11.59 -20.78
N VAL A 129 17.66 -11.36 -21.01
CA VAL A 129 18.55 -10.67 -20.08
C VAL A 129 19.28 -9.56 -20.84
N PRO A 130 19.14 -8.29 -20.42
CA PRO A 130 19.84 -7.18 -21.05
C PRO A 130 21.35 -7.18 -20.71
N GLU A 131 22.15 -6.39 -21.44
CA GLU A 131 23.58 -6.24 -21.17
C GLU A 131 23.86 -5.70 -19.76
N ARG A 132 22.93 -4.94 -19.20
CA ARG A 132 23.03 -4.40 -17.83
C ARG A 132 21.66 -4.22 -17.19
N GLY A 133 21.62 -4.26 -15.87
CA GLY A 133 20.46 -3.99 -15.06
C GLY A 133 20.85 -3.47 -13.69
N ILE A 134 19.86 -3.18 -12.87
CA ILE A 134 20.08 -2.71 -11.50
C ILE A 134 19.43 -3.69 -10.53
N LEU A 135 20.19 -4.08 -9.50
CA LEU A 135 19.67 -4.79 -8.33
C LEU A 135 19.40 -3.80 -7.21
N SER A 136 18.19 -3.80 -6.68
CA SER A 136 17.84 -3.17 -5.40
C SER A 136 17.77 -4.22 -4.31
N THR A 137 18.65 -4.11 -3.31
CA THR A 137 18.73 -5.07 -2.20
C THR A 137 17.84 -4.68 -1.00
N ALA A 138 17.26 -3.49 -1.02
CA ALA A 138 16.35 -3.02 0.04
C ALA A 138 14.89 -3.44 -0.19
N GLU A 139 14.52 -3.75 -1.40
CA GLU A 139 13.13 -3.92 -1.81
C GLU A 139 12.61 -5.34 -1.57
N GLY A 140 11.30 -5.45 -1.49
CA GLY A 140 10.64 -6.71 -1.19
C GLY A 140 9.22 -6.78 -1.71
N ALA A 141 8.50 -7.77 -1.21
CA ALA A 141 7.10 -7.97 -1.54
C ALA A 141 6.29 -8.38 -0.31
N VAL A 142 5.06 -7.87 -0.23
CA VAL A 142 4.06 -8.22 0.77
C VAL A 142 2.80 -8.74 0.09
N GLU A 143 2.20 -9.79 0.63
CA GLU A 143 0.86 -10.20 0.25
C GLU A 143 -0.13 -9.31 1.01
N ALA A 144 -0.57 -8.21 0.38
CA ALA A 144 -1.21 -7.09 1.09
C ALA A 144 -2.51 -7.46 1.79
N SER A 145 -3.37 -8.32 1.19
CA SER A 145 -4.59 -8.79 1.86
C SER A 145 -4.29 -9.77 3.01
N PRO A 146 -3.46 -10.82 2.85
CA PRO A 146 -3.00 -11.62 3.96
C PRO A 146 -2.33 -10.84 5.09
N ALA A 147 -1.54 -9.79 4.75
CA ALA A 147 -0.91 -8.92 5.75
C ALA A 147 -1.94 -8.10 6.54
N ALA A 148 -2.99 -7.60 5.88
CA ALA A 148 -4.08 -6.92 6.57
C ALA A 148 -4.80 -7.85 7.56
N VAL A 149 -5.11 -9.07 7.13
CA VAL A 149 -5.71 -10.11 8.00
C VAL A 149 -4.76 -10.44 9.16
N PHE A 150 -3.47 -10.55 8.89
CA PHE A 150 -2.46 -10.81 9.92
C PHE A 150 -2.42 -9.68 10.97
N PHE A 151 -2.33 -8.42 10.55
CA PHE A 151 -2.34 -7.27 11.46
C PHE A 151 -3.63 -7.22 12.30
N ALA A 152 -4.80 -7.42 11.68
CA ALA A 152 -6.08 -7.43 12.39
C ALA A 152 -6.13 -8.53 13.46
N LYS A 153 -5.67 -9.76 13.14
CA LYS A 153 -5.57 -10.86 14.09
C LYS A 153 -4.59 -10.59 15.24
N GLN A 154 -3.44 -9.97 14.92
CA GLN A 154 -2.47 -9.56 15.95
C GLN A 154 -3.06 -8.47 16.87
N ALA A 155 -3.82 -7.53 16.31
CA ALA A 155 -4.53 -6.51 17.10
C ALA A 155 -5.59 -7.18 18.01
N GLU A 156 -6.38 -8.10 17.48
CA GLU A 156 -7.40 -8.83 18.23
C GLU A 156 -6.79 -9.65 19.37
N ALA A 157 -5.69 -10.36 19.10
CA ALA A 157 -4.96 -11.14 20.11
C ALA A 157 -4.40 -10.25 21.26
N LYS A 158 -4.21 -8.95 21.01
CA LYS A 158 -3.79 -7.94 21.99
C LYS A 158 -4.95 -7.16 22.60
N GLY A 159 -6.20 -7.53 22.30
CA GLY A 159 -7.41 -6.99 22.93
C GLY A 159 -8.18 -5.97 22.10
N ALA A 160 -7.88 -5.77 20.82
CA ALA A 160 -8.77 -5.01 19.94
C ALA A 160 -10.09 -5.75 19.71
N ARG A 161 -11.19 -5.01 19.61
CA ARG A 161 -12.45 -5.52 19.06
C ARG A 161 -12.38 -5.44 17.54
N VAL A 162 -12.50 -6.55 16.84
CA VAL A 162 -12.55 -6.61 15.37
C VAL A 162 -13.98 -6.97 14.95
N VAL A 163 -14.59 -6.13 14.12
CA VAL A 163 -15.97 -6.27 13.66
C VAL A 163 -15.95 -6.30 12.14
N THR A 164 -16.36 -7.40 11.55
CA THR A 164 -16.46 -7.59 10.09
C THR A 164 -17.92 -7.61 9.64
N ASN A 165 -18.14 -7.53 8.32
CA ASN A 165 -19.46 -7.54 7.71
C ASN A 165 -20.41 -6.49 8.33
N THR A 166 -19.83 -5.33 8.70
CA THR A 166 -20.56 -4.26 9.39
C THR A 166 -20.14 -2.91 8.82
N GLU A 167 -21.03 -2.28 8.08
CA GLU A 167 -20.79 -1.00 7.45
C GLU A 167 -20.95 0.16 8.46
N VAL A 168 -19.99 1.10 8.43
CA VAL A 168 -20.12 2.39 9.10
C VAL A 168 -20.94 3.30 8.20
N THR A 169 -22.15 3.60 8.61
CA THR A 169 -23.14 4.37 7.81
C THR A 169 -23.19 5.84 8.19
N ARG A 170 -22.65 6.23 9.35
CA ARG A 170 -22.65 7.63 9.83
C ARG A 170 -21.54 7.90 10.83
N LEU A 171 -21.02 9.12 10.80
CA LEU A 171 -20.20 9.67 11.89
C LEU A 171 -21.10 10.35 12.94
N VAL A 172 -20.83 10.12 14.22
CA VAL A 172 -21.56 10.76 15.34
C VAL A 172 -20.86 12.09 15.65
N MET A 173 -21.54 13.19 15.39
CA MET A 173 -21.02 14.56 15.56
C MET A 173 -21.51 15.20 16.85
N GLN A 174 -20.62 15.93 17.53
CA GLN A 174 -20.96 16.87 18.59
C GLN A 174 -20.30 18.23 18.30
N GLY A 175 -21.05 19.15 17.68
CA GLY A 175 -20.47 20.35 17.09
C GLY A 175 -19.49 19.97 15.98
N ASP A 176 -18.26 20.50 16.05
CA ASP A 176 -17.19 20.21 15.11
C ASP A 176 -16.35 18.96 15.47
N THR A 177 -16.75 18.22 16.49
CA THR A 177 -16.02 17.03 16.97
C THR A 177 -16.73 15.75 16.58
N VAL A 178 -15.98 14.81 15.99
CA VAL A 178 -16.43 13.42 15.81
C VAL A 178 -16.30 12.69 17.14
N LYS A 179 -17.38 12.05 17.60
CA LYS A 179 -17.48 11.34 18.89
C LYS A 179 -17.74 9.84 18.74
N GLY A 180 -17.72 9.33 17.54
CA GLY A 180 -17.95 7.93 17.27
C GLY A 180 -18.56 7.67 15.90
N VAL A 181 -19.10 6.49 15.73
CA VAL A 181 -19.72 6.03 14.48
C VAL A 181 -21.03 5.31 14.75
N ILE A 182 -21.89 5.25 13.73
CA ILE A 182 -22.99 4.28 13.65
C ILE A 182 -22.53 3.18 12.70
N ALA A 183 -22.49 1.95 13.22
CA ALA A 183 -22.05 0.76 12.48
C ALA A 183 -23.13 -0.33 12.63
N GLY A 184 -23.74 -0.73 11.52
CA GLY A 184 -24.98 -1.53 11.58
C GLY A 184 -26.05 -0.81 12.42
N ASP A 185 -26.57 -1.48 13.44
CA ASP A 185 -27.56 -0.94 14.38
C ASP A 185 -26.94 -0.36 15.66
N GLU A 186 -25.62 -0.40 15.82
CA GLU A 186 -24.93 0.07 17.01
C GLU A 186 -24.39 1.50 16.85
N THR A 187 -24.53 2.30 17.92
CA THR A 187 -23.78 3.57 18.07
C THR A 187 -22.57 3.32 18.96
N LEU A 188 -21.39 3.48 18.40
CA LEU A 188 -20.12 3.27 19.08
C LEU A 188 -19.45 4.60 19.34
N ALA A 189 -19.18 4.90 20.63
CA ALA A 189 -18.47 6.11 21.03
C ALA A 189 -16.94 5.91 20.95
N ALA A 190 -16.21 6.98 20.64
CA ALA A 190 -14.75 6.99 20.64
C ALA A 190 -14.20 8.40 20.92
N ASP A 191 -12.96 8.46 21.40
CA ASP A 191 -12.19 9.70 21.50
C ASP A 191 -11.70 10.14 20.11
N GLU A 192 -11.35 9.16 19.26
CA GLU A 192 -10.86 9.38 17.89
C GLU A 192 -11.46 8.36 16.93
N VAL A 193 -11.79 8.78 15.72
CA VAL A 193 -12.20 7.94 14.60
C VAL A 193 -11.19 8.08 13.47
N VAL A 194 -10.60 6.96 13.06
CA VAL A 194 -9.68 6.88 11.92
C VAL A 194 -10.44 6.38 10.71
N ILE A 195 -10.47 7.15 9.63
CA ILE A 195 -10.99 6.72 8.33
C ILE A 195 -9.83 6.20 7.49
N ALA A 196 -9.75 4.88 7.30
CA ALA A 196 -8.77 4.17 6.47
C ALA A 196 -9.46 3.25 5.45
N SER A 197 -10.60 3.70 4.92
CA SER A 197 -11.55 2.93 4.09
C SER A 197 -11.24 2.96 2.58
N GLY A 198 -10.01 3.31 2.19
CA GLY A 198 -9.59 3.32 0.79
C GLY A 198 -10.48 4.24 -0.07
N ASN A 199 -11.12 3.70 -1.11
CA ASN A 199 -12.03 4.50 -1.97
C ASN A 199 -13.25 5.05 -1.24
N GLY A 200 -13.71 4.44 -0.15
CA GLY A 200 -14.81 4.95 0.67
C GLY A 200 -14.42 6.12 1.59
N THR A 201 -13.15 6.51 1.62
CA THR A 201 -12.67 7.59 2.49
C THR A 201 -13.35 8.93 2.20
N LYS A 202 -13.53 9.27 0.93
CA LYS A 202 -14.17 10.52 0.52
C LYS A 202 -15.60 10.65 1.05
N ASP A 203 -16.41 9.61 0.89
CA ASP A 203 -17.82 9.63 1.29
C ASP A 203 -17.97 9.67 2.82
N LEU A 204 -17.17 8.90 3.55
CA LEU A 204 -17.18 8.92 5.01
C LEU A 204 -16.71 10.27 5.57
N ALA A 205 -15.64 10.84 5.03
CA ALA A 205 -15.13 12.15 5.45
C ALA A 205 -16.13 13.28 5.18
N ALA A 206 -16.86 13.21 4.05
CA ALA A 206 -17.91 14.17 3.70
C ALA A 206 -19.04 14.24 4.73
N MET A 207 -19.31 13.16 5.47
CA MET A 207 -20.28 13.16 6.59
C MET A 207 -19.87 14.10 7.73
N ALA A 208 -18.57 14.37 7.88
CA ALA A 208 -18.05 15.38 8.81
C ALA A 208 -17.82 16.74 8.12
N GLY A 209 -18.23 16.93 6.87
CA GLY A 209 -17.99 18.14 6.11
C GLY A 209 -16.52 18.32 5.68
N VAL A 210 -15.78 17.22 5.54
CA VAL A 210 -14.40 17.20 5.06
C VAL A 210 -14.36 16.71 3.63
N ASP A 211 -13.92 17.55 2.70
CA ASP A 211 -13.65 17.14 1.32
C ASP A 211 -12.24 16.57 1.21
N VAL A 212 -12.15 15.30 0.82
CA VAL A 212 -10.86 14.62 0.59
C VAL A 212 -10.63 14.56 -0.92
N PRO A 213 -9.68 15.35 -1.44
CA PRO A 213 -9.37 15.34 -2.86
C PRO A 213 -8.70 14.01 -3.24
N MET A 214 -9.44 13.17 -3.94
CA MET A 214 -8.94 11.87 -4.39
C MET A 214 -9.68 11.41 -5.64
N TYR A 215 -9.00 10.56 -6.40
CA TYR A 215 -9.55 9.89 -7.57
C TYR A 215 -9.22 8.40 -7.52
N SER A 216 -9.85 7.64 -8.39
CA SER A 216 -9.62 6.21 -8.50
C SER A 216 -9.01 5.86 -9.85
N LYS A 217 -8.00 5.00 -9.86
CA LYS A 217 -7.34 4.54 -11.08
C LYS A 217 -7.32 3.02 -11.13
N PRO A 218 -7.83 2.40 -12.21
CA PRO A 218 -7.84 0.96 -12.33
C PRO A 218 -6.41 0.41 -12.55
N GLY A 219 -6.22 -0.88 -12.25
CA GLY A 219 -4.99 -1.61 -12.52
C GLY A 219 -5.27 -3.09 -12.67
N LEU A 220 -4.79 -3.67 -13.77
CA LEU A 220 -4.90 -5.09 -14.08
C LEU A 220 -3.77 -5.86 -13.41
N LEU A 221 -4.11 -6.93 -12.71
CA LEU A 221 -3.18 -7.87 -12.13
C LEU A 221 -3.60 -9.28 -12.47
N ILE A 222 -2.66 -10.12 -12.90
CA ILE A 222 -2.91 -11.55 -13.14
C ILE A 222 -2.28 -12.41 -12.06
N SER A 223 -2.82 -13.62 -11.92
CA SER A 223 -2.27 -14.70 -11.13
C SER A 223 -2.29 -15.98 -11.92
N THR A 224 -1.20 -16.77 -11.85
CA THR A 224 -1.12 -18.07 -12.53
C THR A 224 -1.48 -19.22 -11.59
N THR A 225 -1.65 -20.42 -12.14
CA THR A 225 -1.58 -21.65 -11.37
C THR A 225 -0.19 -21.80 -10.72
N PRO A 226 -0.10 -22.46 -9.54
CA PRO A 226 1.18 -22.70 -8.88
C PRO A 226 2.10 -23.56 -9.77
N VAL A 227 3.35 -23.12 -9.90
CA VAL A 227 4.41 -23.89 -10.59
C VAL A 227 5.66 -23.98 -9.70
N SER A 228 6.56 -24.90 -10.05
CA SER A 228 7.88 -24.95 -9.41
C SER A 228 8.60 -23.61 -9.56
N HIS A 229 9.57 -23.38 -8.67
CA HIS A 229 10.29 -22.11 -8.63
C HIS A 229 10.93 -21.74 -9.98
N ARG A 230 10.64 -20.54 -10.48
CA ARG A 230 11.12 -19.99 -11.76
C ARG A 230 12.00 -18.75 -11.56
N VAL A 231 11.60 -17.85 -10.67
CA VAL A 231 12.32 -16.62 -10.35
C VAL A 231 12.38 -16.42 -8.85
N GLN A 232 13.48 -15.88 -8.36
CA GLN A 232 13.69 -15.63 -6.92
C GLN A 232 13.29 -14.20 -6.53
N ARG A 233 13.47 -13.26 -7.45
CA ARG A 233 13.29 -11.83 -7.25
C ARG A 233 12.03 -11.32 -7.93
N LEU A 234 11.64 -10.13 -7.56
CA LEU A 234 10.70 -9.35 -8.33
C LEU A 234 11.42 -8.81 -9.57
N ILE A 235 10.87 -9.04 -10.74
CA ILE A 235 11.45 -8.70 -12.03
C ILE A 235 10.67 -7.54 -12.65
N LEU A 236 11.36 -6.45 -12.94
CA LEU A 236 10.85 -5.32 -13.71
C LEU A 236 11.46 -5.39 -15.11
N ALA A 237 10.83 -6.16 -15.98
CA ALA A 237 11.20 -6.28 -17.38
C ALA A 237 10.41 -5.29 -18.25
N GLU A 238 10.87 -5.05 -19.48
CA GLU A 238 10.36 -4.01 -20.38
C GLU A 238 8.85 -4.08 -20.64
N GLU A 239 8.31 -5.29 -20.79
CA GLU A 239 6.90 -5.47 -21.17
C GLU A 239 6.01 -6.02 -20.06
N VAL A 240 6.63 -6.45 -18.93
CA VAL A 240 5.90 -7.06 -17.84
C VAL A 240 6.68 -6.97 -16.54
N HIS A 241 6.00 -6.62 -15.47
CA HIS A 241 6.51 -6.71 -14.12
C HIS A 241 5.92 -7.93 -13.45
N PHE A 242 6.75 -8.83 -12.93
CA PHE A 242 6.26 -10.07 -12.32
C PHE A 242 7.11 -10.54 -11.15
N ARG A 243 6.51 -11.34 -10.31
CA ARG A 243 7.16 -12.02 -9.19
C ARG A 243 6.55 -13.39 -8.94
N GLN A 244 7.30 -14.29 -8.32
CA GLN A 244 6.75 -15.55 -7.84
C GLN A 244 6.47 -15.46 -6.35
N ARG A 245 5.25 -15.83 -5.96
CA ARG A 245 4.79 -15.89 -4.58
C ARG A 245 5.28 -17.17 -3.89
N ALA A 246 5.17 -17.23 -2.56
CA ALA A 246 5.59 -18.38 -1.77
C ALA A 246 4.80 -19.66 -2.10
N ASP A 247 3.56 -19.53 -2.55
CA ASP A 247 2.69 -20.64 -2.96
C ASP A 247 3.00 -21.17 -4.37
N GLY A 248 4.00 -20.59 -5.05
CA GLY A 248 4.38 -20.95 -6.41
C GLY A 248 3.64 -20.22 -7.52
N THR A 249 2.61 -19.43 -7.22
CA THR A 249 1.91 -18.64 -8.23
C THR A 249 2.79 -17.48 -8.72
N LEU A 250 2.71 -17.15 -10.01
CA LEU A 250 3.26 -15.93 -10.56
C LEU A 250 2.19 -14.85 -10.54
N SER A 251 2.59 -13.65 -10.15
CA SER A 251 1.73 -12.46 -10.21
C SER A 251 2.38 -11.43 -11.10
N ALA A 252 1.61 -10.83 -12.01
CA ALA A 252 2.13 -9.83 -12.93
C ALA A 252 1.15 -8.70 -13.21
N GLY A 253 1.71 -7.54 -13.52
CA GLY A 253 1.02 -6.35 -14.00
C GLY A 253 1.83 -5.64 -15.07
N GLU A 254 1.18 -4.78 -15.85
CA GLU A 254 1.82 -4.05 -16.95
C GLU A 254 2.42 -2.73 -16.48
N ASP A 255 1.67 -1.97 -15.69
CA ASP A 255 2.06 -0.65 -15.21
C ASP A 255 1.60 -0.40 -13.77
N PHE A 256 2.54 0.03 -12.93
CA PHE A 256 2.24 0.42 -11.55
C PHE A 256 1.64 1.83 -11.44
N GLY A 257 1.80 2.67 -12.48
CA GLY A 257 1.17 3.98 -12.60
C GLY A 257 -0.32 3.90 -12.99
N GLY A 258 -0.80 2.73 -13.40
CA GLY A 258 -2.14 2.49 -13.90
C GLY A 258 -2.28 2.92 -15.35
N GLY A 259 -1.80 2.07 -16.24
CA GLY A 259 -2.08 2.17 -17.67
C GLY A 259 -3.58 2.14 -17.94
N GLU A 260 -3.97 2.54 -19.14
CA GLU A 260 -5.32 2.32 -19.59
C GLU A 260 -5.58 0.81 -19.62
N ILE A 261 -6.46 0.33 -18.75
CA ILE A 261 -6.99 -1.01 -18.91
C ILE A 261 -7.74 -0.97 -20.24
N ASN A 262 -7.26 -1.72 -21.21
CA ASN A 262 -8.01 -1.95 -22.43
C ASN A 262 -9.43 -2.35 -22.06
N ASP A 263 -10.43 -1.95 -22.87
CA ASP A 263 -11.84 -2.28 -22.66
C ASP A 263 -12.13 -3.79 -22.51
N ASN A 264 -11.07 -4.63 -22.67
CA ASN A 264 -11.10 -6.07 -22.52
C ASN A 264 -9.99 -6.57 -21.56
N PRO A 265 -10.26 -6.62 -20.23
CA PRO A 265 -9.29 -7.09 -19.24
C PRO A 265 -8.93 -8.59 -19.42
N GLU A 266 -9.79 -9.39 -20.03
CA GLU A 266 -9.50 -10.79 -20.33
C GLU A 266 -8.39 -10.90 -21.39
N ALA A 267 -8.49 -10.15 -22.49
CA ALA A 267 -7.44 -10.09 -23.50
C ALA A 267 -6.12 -9.53 -22.92
N GLY A 268 -6.20 -8.50 -22.08
CA GLY A 268 -5.04 -7.96 -21.37
C GLY A 268 -4.38 -8.99 -20.46
N SER A 269 -5.17 -9.83 -19.78
CA SER A 269 -4.63 -10.88 -18.92
C SER A 269 -3.92 -11.98 -19.68
N GLN A 270 -4.42 -12.39 -20.84
CA GLN A 270 -3.74 -13.34 -21.72
C GLN A 270 -2.42 -12.78 -22.26
N MET A 271 -2.42 -11.52 -22.66
CA MET A 271 -1.21 -10.83 -23.11
C MET A 271 -0.13 -10.80 -22.00
N LEU A 272 -0.52 -10.49 -20.76
CA LEU A 272 0.42 -10.50 -19.62
C LEU A 272 0.97 -11.91 -19.36
N LEU A 273 0.14 -12.95 -19.47
CA LEU A 273 0.57 -14.34 -19.35
C LEU A 273 1.61 -14.70 -20.43
N GLU A 274 1.35 -14.35 -21.68
CA GLU A 274 2.28 -14.56 -22.79
C GLU A 274 3.62 -13.84 -22.55
N ARG A 275 3.57 -12.59 -22.07
CA ARG A 275 4.77 -11.82 -21.73
C ARG A 275 5.59 -12.48 -20.63
N ILE A 276 4.96 -13.00 -19.56
CA ILE A 276 5.67 -13.78 -18.53
C ILE A 276 6.33 -15.03 -19.14
N CYS A 277 5.58 -15.81 -19.94
CA CYS A 277 6.11 -17.02 -20.56
C CYS A 277 7.32 -16.72 -21.46
N ASN A 278 7.31 -15.60 -22.17
CA ASN A 278 8.42 -15.15 -23.02
C ASN A 278 9.67 -14.72 -22.21
N GLN A 279 9.51 -14.34 -20.96
CA GLN A 279 10.62 -13.99 -20.06
C GLN A 279 11.32 -15.23 -19.47
N LEU A 280 10.69 -16.40 -19.50
CA LEU A 280 11.14 -17.58 -18.75
C LEU A 280 11.76 -18.66 -19.68
N VAL A 281 12.85 -19.26 -19.23
CA VAL A 281 13.51 -20.41 -19.90
C VAL A 281 12.58 -21.61 -19.95
N ASP A 282 11.82 -21.84 -18.88
CA ASP A 282 10.84 -22.92 -18.80
C ASP A 282 9.46 -22.38 -18.43
N PRO A 283 8.59 -22.11 -19.43
CA PRO A 283 7.22 -21.69 -19.20
C PRO A 283 6.24 -22.86 -18.99
N THR A 284 6.71 -24.12 -18.93
CA THR A 284 5.85 -25.30 -18.87
C THR A 284 4.96 -25.30 -17.65
N GLY A 285 3.66 -25.51 -17.86
CA GLY A 285 2.65 -25.60 -16.80
C GLY A 285 2.21 -24.26 -16.23
N ILE A 286 2.65 -23.13 -16.79
CA ILE A 286 2.18 -21.81 -16.40
C ILE A 286 0.87 -21.53 -17.12
N GLU A 287 -0.22 -21.48 -16.37
CA GLU A 287 -1.57 -21.22 -16.86
C GLU A 287 -2.19 -20.04 -16.08
N LEU A 288 -3.05 -19.29 -16.73
CA LEU A 288 -3.80 -18.22 -16.08
C LEU A 288 -4.80 -18.82 -15.08
N ALA A 289 -4.64 -18.53 -13.80
CA ALA A 289 -5.61 -18.88 -12.77
C ALA A 289 -6.74 -17.84 -12.66
N GLY A 290 -6.43 -16.58 -12.98
CA GLY A 290 -7.39 -15.48 -12.96
C GLY A 290 -6.73 -14.12 -13.03
N TYR A 291 -7.58 -13.10 -13.07
CA TYR A 291 -7.15 -11.71 -13.03
C TYR A 291 -8.04 -10.88 -12.10
N THR A 292 -7.51 -9.74 -11.68
CA THR A 292 -8.25 -8.74 -10.92
C THR A 292 -8.08 -7.36 -11.55
N VAL A 293 -9.14 -6.56 -11.49
CA VAL A 293 -9.09 -5.14 -11.80
C VAL A 293 -9.31 -4.39 -10.50
N GLY A 294 -8.21 -3.91 -9.92
CA GLY A 294 -8.24 -3.15 -8.69
C GLY A 294 -8.36 -1.65 -8.95
N HIS A 295 -9.20 -0.96 -8.18
CA HIS A 295 -9.35 0.49 -8.25
C HIS A 295 -8.57 1.15 -7.12
N ARG A 296 -7.42 1.75 -7.45
CA ARG A 296 -6.50 2.33 -6.46
C ARG A 296 -7.00 3.67 -5.95
N PRO A 297 -7.10 3.88 -4.61
CA PRO A 297 -7.42 5.18 -4.03
C PRO A 297 -6.19 6.09 -4.15
N ILE A 298 -6.29 7.14 -4.94
CA ILE A 298 -5.17 8.04 -5.21
C ILE A 298 -5.55 9.44 -4.74
N PRO A 299 -4.84 10.04 -3.77
CA PRO A 299 -5.02 11.46 -3.42
C PRO A 299 -4.70 12.37 -4.61
N GLY A 300 -5.32 13.55 -4.65
CA GLY A 300 -5.30 14.44 -5.81
C GLY A 300 -3.93 14.91 -6.29
N ASP A 301 -2.93 14.85 -5.42
CA ASP A 301 -1.52 15.19 -5.71
C ASP A 301 -0.59 13.96 -5.75
N ASP A 302 -1.14 12.75 -5.86
CA ASP A 302 -0.42 11.46 -5.87
C ASP A 302 0.35 11.12 -4.57
N HIS A 303 0.24 11.94 -3.52
CA HIS A 303 0.89 11.73 -2.24
C HIS A 303 -0.09 11.29 -1.15
N PRO A 304 0.35 10.54 -0.13
CA PRO A 304 -0.53 10.12 0.97
C PRO A 304 -1.25 11.29 1.64
N ILE A 305 -2.48 11.07 2.06
CA ILE A 305 -3.17 11.93 3.02
C ILE A 305 -3.21 11.19 4.35
N VAL A 306 -2.46 11.69 5.33
CA VAL A 306 -2.37 11.09 6.67
C VAL A 306 -2.37 12.22 7.71
N GLY A 307 -3.39 12.27 8.56
CA GLY A 307 -3.48 13.27 9.61
C GLY A 307 -4.90 13.72 9.95
N ARG A 308 -4.99 14.68 10.86
CA ARG A 308 -6.26 15.29 11.26
C ARG A 308 -6.67 16.39 10.28
N PRO A 309 -7.94 16.46 9.88
CA PRO A 309 -8.46 17.64 9.15
C PRO A 309 -8.40 18.89 10.02
N VAL A 310 -8.13 20.05 9.41
CA VAL A 310 -7.89 21.32 10.12
C VAL A 310 -9.05 21.73 11.05
N ASN A 311 -10.30 21.51 10.63
CA ASN A 311 -11.49 22.00 11.31
C ASN A 311 -12.39 20.89 11.89
N ARG A 312 -11.81 19.71 12.16
CA ARG A 312 -12.57 18.56 12.72
C ARG A 312 -11.75 17.84 13.75
N SER A 313 -12.13 17.98 15.01
CA SER A 313 -11.53 17.23 16.12
C SER A 313 -12.11 15.80 16.17
N GLY A 314 -11.36 14.87 16.75
CA GLY A 314 -11.78 13.47 16.90
C GLY A 314 -11.82 12.68 15.57
N LEU A 315 -11.23 13.24 14.49
CA LEU A 315 -11.17 12.61 13.18
C LEU A 315 -9.72 12.54 12.69
N TYR A 316 -9.34 11.40 12.15
CA TYR A 316 -8.05 11.15 11.50
C TYR A 316 -8.27 10.46 10.14
N ILE A 317 -7.57 10.88 9.12
CA ILE A 317 -7.71 10.34 7.77
C ILE A 317 -6.41 9.67 7.35
N ALA A 318 -6.50 8.47 6.75
CA ALA A 318 -5.37 7.75 6.20
C ALA A 318 -5.75 7.12 4.85
N VAL A 319 -5.41 7.80 3.76
CA VAL A 319 -5.64 7.30 2.40
C VAL A 319 -4.42 7.53 1.51
N MET A 320 -4.10 6.53 0.66
CA MET A 320 -2.89 6.56 -0.16
C MET A 320 -2.90 5.50 -1.25
N HIS A 321 -2.12 5.74 -2.30
CA HIS A 321 -1.88 4.77 -3.35
C HIS A 321 -0.98 3.61 -2.88
N SER A 322 0.19 3.90 -2.30
CA SER A 322 1.24 2.91 -2.00
C SER A 322 1.06 2.19 -0.66
N GLY A 323 -0.18 1.78 -0.33
CA GLY A 323 -0.52 1.18 0.97
C GLY A 323 0.32 -0.04 1.33
N ALA A 324 0.67 -0.90 0.36
CA ALA A 324 1.53 -2.07 0.59
C ALA A 324 2.90 -1.68 1.15
N THR A 325 3.53 -0.65 0.56
CA THR A 325 4.80 -0.12 1.10
C THR A 325 4.61 0.58 2.44
N LEU A 326 3.57 1.45 2.55
CA LEU A 326 3.45 2.43 3.62
C LEU A 326 2.78 1.92 4.90
N ALA A 327 2.20 0.72 4.90
CA ALA A 327 1.43 0.22 6.03
C ALA A 327 2.16 0.30 7.38
N PRO A 328 3.44 -0.14 7.53
CA PRO A 328 4.11 -0.07 8.82
C PRO A 328 4.36 1.35 9.31
N VAL A 329 4.89 2.22 8.44
CA VAL A 329 5.23 3.59 8.84
C VAL A 329 3.99 4.41 9.17
N VAL A 330 2.92 4.26 8.38
CA VAL A 330 1.66 4.95 8.64
C VAL A 330 1.00 4.41 9.91
N GLY A 331 0.99 3.09 10.11
CA GLY A 331 0.46 2.50 11.33
C GLY A 331 1.19 3.01 12.59
N ASN A 332 2.51 2.98 12.57
CA ASN A 332 3.35 3.42 13.68
C ASN A 332 3.22 4.94 13.95
N ALA A 333 3.30 5.77 12.90
CA ALA A 333 3.23 7.22 13.04
C ALA A 333 1.82 7.68 13.46
N ALA A 334 0.75 7.12 12.86
CA ALA A 334 -0.62 7.42 13.25
C ALA A 334 -0.90 7.06 14.71
N ALA A 335 -0.39 5.91 15.18
CA ALA A 335 -0.54 5.54 16.60
C ALA A 335 0.13 6.55 17.52
N ARG A 336 1.33 7.02 17.19
CA ARG A 336 2.01 8.08 17.97
C ARG A 336 1.26 9.39 17.96
N GLU A 337 0.81 9.87 16.77
CA GLU A 337 0.04 11.11 16.65
C GLU A 337 -1.28 11.06 17.42
N LEU A 338 -1.99 9.93 17.32
CA LEU A 338 -3.28 9.77 17.97
C LEU A 338 -3.17 9.70 19.50
N LEU A 339 -2.07 9.15 20.05
CA LEU A 339 -1.90 8.98 21.49
C LEU A 339 -1.19 10.15 22.17
N ASN A 340 -0.26 10.80 21.48
CA ASN A 340 0.58 11.87 22.07
C ASN A 340 0.20 13.28 21.63
N ASP A 341 -0.71 13.42 20.64
CA ASP A 341 -1.11 14.69 20.01
C ASP A 341 0.07 15.48 19.38
N GLU A 342 1.15 14.75 19.00
CA GLU A 342 2.34 15.31 18.34
C GLU A 342 2.41 14.88 16.89
N ARG A 343 2.59 15.84 15.96
CA ARG A 343 2.75 15.57 14.53
C ARG A 343 4.05 14.81 14.27
N ASP A 344 3.95 13.66 13.62
CA ASP A 344 5.13 12.89 13.23
C ASP A 344 5.90 13.63 12.12
N PRO A 345 7.22 13.85 12.27
CA PRO A 345 8.01 14.57 11.26
C PRO A 345 7.99 13.91 9.88
N LEU A 346 7.87 12.58 9.79
CA LEU A 346 7.76 11.86 8.51
C LEU A 346 6.43 12.13 7.79
N LEU A 347 5.39 12.51 8.54
CA LEU A 347 4.07 12.82 7.99
C LEU A 347 3.83 14.33 7.80
N ALA A 348 4.78 15.18 8.17
CA ALA A 348 4.60 16.64 8.20
C ALA A 348 4.09 17.25 6.89
N THR A 349 4.52 16.70 5.74
CA THR A 349 4.11 17.18 4.40
C THR A 349 2.90 16.44 3.84
N PHE A 350 2.33 15.47 4.56
CA PHE A 350 1.27 14.60 4.06
C PHE A 350 -0.08 14.82 4.75
N GLY A 351 -0.26 15.95 5.42
CA GLY A 351 -1.52 16.35 6.05
C GLY A 351 -2.53 16.93 5.06
N MET A 352 -3.77 17.07 5.52
CA MET A 352 -4.88 17.67 4.74
C MET A 352 -4.70 19.17 4.50
N GLU A 353 -3.96 19.86 5.34
CA GLU A 353 -3.71 21.31 5.30
C GLU A 353 -3.12 21.78 3.96
N ARG A 354 -2.37 20.92 3.27
CA ARG A 354 -1.76 21.25 1.97
C ARG A 354 -2.77 21.50 0.83
N PHE A 355 -4.01 21.04 1.02
CA PHE A 355 -5.09 21.29 0.05
C PHE A 355 -5.88 22.56 0.37
N SER A 356 -5.80 23.07 1.59
CA SER A 356 -6.49 24.29 2.01
C SER A 356 -5.95 25.53 1.27
N ASP A 357 -4.63 25.60 1.08
CA ASP A 357 -3.97 26.71 0.40
C ASP A 357 -4.21 26.72 -1.11
N ALA A 358 -4.41 25.54 -1.73
CA ALA A 358 -4.73 25.42 -3.15
C ALA A 358 -6.14 25.90 -3.49
N GLN A 359 -7.12 25.72 -2.61
CA GLN A 359 -8.48 26.25 -2.79
C GLN A 359 -8.55 27.78 -2.68
N VAL A 360 -7.73 28.37 -1.82
CA VAL A 360 -7.60 29.82 -1.70
C VAL A 360 -6.99 30.45 -2.97
N ALA A 361 -6.02 29.75 -3.60
CA ALA A 361 -5.38 30.25 -4.82
C ALA A 361 -6.31 30.20 -6.06
N VAL A 362 -7.20 29.19 -6.15
CA VAL A 362 -8.19 29.08 -7.25
C VAL A 362 -9.32 30.09 -7.06
N SER A 363 -9.80 30.31 -5.83
CA SER A 363 -10.84 31.30 -5.52
C SER A 363 -10.35 32.76 -5.61
N ALA A 364 -9.04 33.00 -5.60
CA ALA A 364 -8.45 34.33 -5.80
C ALA A 364 -8.11 34.62 -7.27
N ALA A 365 -8.26 33.63 -8.17
CA ALA A 365 -8.00 33.73 -9.61
C ALA A 365 -9.31 33.77 -10.45
N GLU A 366 -10.48 33.61 -9.83
CA GLU A 366 -11.82 33.89 -10.36
C GLU A 366 -12.29 35.30 -9.90
#